data_da74e3d2bc36ad0b2ff949f17c1a91ff
#
_entry.id   da74e3d2bc36ad0b2ff949f17c1a91ff
#
_cell.length_a   1.000
_cell.length_b   1.000
_cell.length_c   1.000
_cell.angle_alpha   90.00
_cell.angle_beta   90.00
_cell.angle_gamma   90.00
#
_symmetry.space_group_name_H-M   'P 1'
#
loop_
_entity.id
_entity.type
_entity.pdbx_description
1 polymer ?
#
loop_
_entity_poly.entity_id
_entity_poly.type
_entity_poly.pdbx_seq_one_letter_code
_entity_poly.pdbx_strand_id
1 'polypeptide(L)'
;MSNSLLYWTQKLFKENLLTKGSRIMGLTSEGNYLAMEGYGPVSVAKVAMEAIIRQIGWELGQFGITANAIQAGVTPTRALTKITDRWEDWVSATKDRNPMRRTTEPEDVAGTVKLLMEPDADFINCSIIYCDGGEHRSSAI
;
A
#
# COMPACT_ATOMS: atom_id res chain seq x y z
N MET A 1 -0.88 13.07 4.66
CA MET A 1 -1.10 11.87 3.81
C MET A 1 -1.69 10.73 4.65
N SER A 2 -1.01 10.23 5.68
CA SER A 2 -1.48 9.10 6.52
C SER A 2 -2.76 9.40 7.33
N ASN A 3 -2.82 10.55 8.00
CA ASN A 3 -3.93 10.91 8.89
C ASN A 3 -5.30 11.01 8.20
N SER A 4 -5.34 11.26 6.89
CA SER A 4 -6.60 11.30 6.15
C SER A 4 -7.33 9.96 6.22
N LEU A 5 -6.61 8.83 6.14
CA LEU A 5 -7.20 7.49 6.29
C LEU A 5 -7.87 7.34 7.66
N LEU A 6 -7.18 7.75 8.73
CA LEU A 6 -7.73 7.70 10.10
C LEU A 6 -9.01 8.54 10.22
N TYR A 7 -8.97 9.79 9.78
CA TYR A 7 -10.12 10.71 9.92
C TYR A 7 -11.32 10.24 9.09
N TRP A 8 -11.12 9.77 7.88
CA TRP A 8 -12.19 9.19 7.06
C TRP A 8 -12.78 7.94 7.71
N THR A 9 -11.93 7.03 8.18
CA THR A 9 -12.39 5.81 8.87
C THR A 9 -13.23 6.15 10.09
N GLN A 10 -12.76 7.06 10.95
CA GLN A 10 -13.49 7.50 12.14
C GLN A 10 -14.84 8.12 11.77
N LYS A 11 -14.88 8.97 10.74
CA LYS A 11 -16.12 9.62 10.31
C LYS A 11 -17.12 8.60 9.75
N LEU A 12 -16.67 7.74 8.84
CA LEU A 12 -17.52 6.73 8.23
C LEU A 12 -18.05 5.72 9.27
N PHE A 13 -17.22 5.33 10.22
CA PHE A 13 -17.64 4.43 11.30
C PHE A 13 -18.70 5.08 12.21
N LYS A 14 -18.48 6.33 12.62
CA LYS A 14 -19.46 7.09 13.44
C LYS A 14 -20.82 7.27 12.75
N GLU A 15 -20.81 7.40 11.43
CA GLU A 15 -22.03 7.54 10.61
C GLU A 15 -22.67 6.20 10.24
N ASN A 16 -22.17 5.06 10.79
CA ASN A 16 -22.63 3.71 10.49
C ASN A 16 -22.53 3.32 8.99
N LEU A 17 -21.58 3.92 8.25
CA LEU A 17 -21.32 3.63 6.85
C LEU A 17 -20.30 2.50 6.66
N LEU A 18 -19.58 2.12 7.71
CA LEU A 18 -18.75 0.91 7.74
C LEU A 18 -19.50 -0.19 8.50
N THR A 19 -19.75 -1.30 7.83
CA THR A 19 -20.51 -2.44 8.35
C THR A 19 -19.71 -3.73 8.23
N LYS A 20 -20.21 -4.84 8.75
CA LYS A 20 -19.61 -6.16 8.56
C LYS A 20 -19.34 -6.42 7.08
N GLY A 21 -18.13 -6.84 6.78
CA GLY A 21 -17.66 -7.05 5.40
C GLY A 21 -17.02 -5.81 4.76
N SER A 22 -17.00 -4.63 5.42
CA SER A 22 -16.27 -3.47 4.90
C SER A 22 -14.76 -3.72 4.89
N ARG A 23 -14.10 -3.21 3.85
CA ARG A 23 -12.66 -3.34 3.62
C ARG A 23 -12.02 -1.94 3.61
N ILE A 24 -11.02 -1.74 4.44
CA ILE A 24 -10.23 -0.51 4.48
C ILE A 24 -8.85 -0.83 3.90
N MET A 25 -8.44 -0.11 2.88
CA MET A 25 -7.17 -0.36 2.19
C MET A 25 -6.38 0.93 2.05
N GLY A 26 -5.07 0.86 2.31
CA GLY A 26 -4.14 1.95 2.08
C GLY A 26 -2.99 1.50 1.19
N LEU A 27 -2.50 2.40 0.33
CA LEU A 27 -1.35 2.10 -0.54
C LEU A 27 -0.06 2.55 0.14
N THR A 28 0.85 1.60 0.37
CA THR A 28 2.20 1.85 0.88
C THR A 28 3.25 1.62 -0.22
N SER A 29 4.53 1.68 0.12
CA SER A 29 5.64 1.48 -0.80
C SER A 29 6.87 0.98 -0.06
N GLU A 30 7.84 0.43 -0.77
CA GLU A 30 9.11 -0.05 -0.18
C GLU A 30 9.94 1.05 0.51
N GLY A 31 9.69 2.31 0.20
CA GLY A 31 10.32 3.45 0.88
C GLY A 31 9.92 3.63 2.35
N ASN A 32 9.06 2.76 2.88
CA ASN A 32 8.77 2.68 4.32
C ASN A 32 9.93 2.04 5.11
N TYR A 33 10.76 1.20 4.47
CA TYR A 33 11.93 0.54 5.08
C TYR A 33 13.24 0.73 4.31
N LEU A 34 13.19 1.15 3.04
CA LEU A 34 14.37 1.49 2.25
C LEU A 34 14.60 3.01 2.28
N ALA A 35 15.83 3.42 2.57
CA ALA A 35 16.21 4.82 2.47
C ALA A 35 16.49 5.18 1.01
N MET A 36 15.81 6.22 0.52
CA MET A 36 15.98 6.74 -0.84
C MET A 36 16.13 8.26 -0.79
N GLU A 37 16.97 8.81 -1.67
CA GLU A 37 17.18 10.26 -1.77
C GLU A 37 15.85 11.02 -1.98
N GLY A 38 15.62 12.06 -1.19
CA GLY A 38 14.41 12.89 -1.29
C GLY A 38 13.11 12.24 -0.78
N TYR A 39 13.11 10.96 -0.42
CA TYR A 39 11.90 10.21 -0.07
C TYR A 39 11.46 10.34 1.40
N GLY A 40 12.25 10.98 2.27
CA GLY A 40 12.02 11.04 3.71
C GLY A 40 10.59 11.42 4.12
N PRO A 41 9.99 12.52 3.63
CA PRO A 41 8.62 12.92 3.98
C PRO A 41 7.57 11.88 3.58
N VAL A 42 7.75 11.21 2.45
CA VAL A 42 6.85 10.16 1.97
C VAL A 42 7.02 8.90 2.81
N SER A 43 8.27 8.50 3.11
CA SER A 43 8.60 7.36 3.98
C SER A 43 7.89 7.46 5.32
N VAL A 44 8.05 8.58 6.04
CA VAL A 44 7.39 8.82 7.33
C VAL A 44 5.87 8.69 7.22
N ALA A 45 5.26 9.25 6.16
CA ALA A 45 3.84 9.16 5.94
C ALA A 45 3.38 7.71 5.68
N LYS A 46 4.18 6.91 4.96
CA LYS A 46 3.85 5.50 4.66
C LYS A 46 3.95 4.63 5.92
N VAL A 47 5.01 4.77 6.71
CA VAL A 47 5.16 4.09 8.01
C VAL A 47 4.00 4.42 8.95
N ALA A 48 3.65 5.71 9.06
CA ALA A 48 2.51 6.13 9.87
C ALA A 48 1.18 5.53 9.39
N MET A 49 0.96 5.46 8.06
CA MET A 49 -0.24 4.85 7.49
C MET A 49 -0.33 3.36 7.81
N GLU A 50 0.76 2.62 7.73
CA GLU A 50 0.80 1.19 8.07
C GLU A 50 0.48 0.95 9.55
N ALA A 51 1.02 1.80 10.44
CA ALA A 51 0.68 1.75 11.86
C ALA A 51 -0.81 2.03 12.11
N ILE A 52 -1.38 3.03 11.43
CA ILE A 52 -2.82 3.37 11.48
C ILE A 52 -3.67 2.19 10.98
N ILE A 53 -3.30 1.56 9.87
CA ILE A 53 -4.02 0.41 9.30
C ILE A 53 -4.05 -0.76 10.29
N ARG A 54 -2.91 -1.10 10.92
CA ARG A 54 -2.87 -2.15 11.94
C ARG A 54 -3.81 -1.85 13.10
N GLN A 55 -3.81 -0.60 13.58
CA GLN A 55 -4.66 -0.17 14.69
C GLN A 55 -6.15 -0.23 14.30
N ILE A 56 -6.51 0.28 13.13
CA ILE A 56 -7.88 0.21 12.60
C ILE A 56 -8.34 -1.25 12.48
N GLY A 57 -7.51 -2.12 11.88
CA GLY A 57 -7.86 -3.53 11.70
C GLY A 57 -8.05 -4.26 13.03
N TRP A 58 -7.25 -3.91 14.04
CA TRP A 58 -7.40 -4.48 15.38
C TRP A 58 -8.68 -3.98 16.08
N GLU A 59 -8.95 -2.67 16.06
CA GLU A 59 -10.09 -2.08 16.74
C GLU A 59 -11.43 -2.43 16.07
N LEU A 60 -11.47 -2.43 14.73
CA LEU A 60 -12.70 -2.65 13.97
C LEU A 60 -12.93 -4.12 13.58
N GLY A 61 -11.94 -4.99 13.79
CA GLY A 61 -12.05 -6.42 13.50
C GLY A 61 -13.22 -7.10 14.21
N GLN A 62 -13.52 -6.71 15.44
CA GLN A 62 -14.68 -7.21 16.21
C GLN A 62 -16.03 -6.92 15.54
N PHE A 63 -16.09 -5.93 14.64
CA PHE A 63 -17.28 -5.59 13.85
C PHE A 63 -17.29 -6.25 12.47
N GLY A 64 -16.32 -7.15 12.19
CA GLY A 64 -16.16 -7.80 10.90
C GLY A 64 -15.65 -6.86 9.79
N ILE A 65 -14.91 -5.82 10.16
CA ILE A 65 -14.28 -4.85 9.25
C ILE A 65 -12.78 -5.14 9.21
N THR A 66 -12.19 -5.26 8.03
CA THR A 66 -10.75 -5.50 7.89
C THR A 66 -10.02 -4.26 7.37
N ALA A 67 -8.75 -4.12 7.76
CA ALA A 67 -7.88 -3.06 7.26
C ALA A 67 -6.51 -3.61 6.87
N ASN A 68 -6.09 -3.36 5.62
CA ASN A 68 -4.84 -3.86 5.06
C ASN A 68 -4.10 -2.78 4.28
N ALA A 69 -2.78 -2.85 4.28
CA ALA A 69 -1.93 -2.07 3.38
C ALA A 69 -1.60 -2.89 2.13
N ILE A 70 -1.62 -2.26 0.97
CA ILE A 70 -1.10 -2.84 -0.28
C ILE A 70 0.22 -2.14 -0.57
N GLN A 71 1.31 -2.87 -0.57
CA GLN A 71 2.60 -2.36 -1.00
C GLN A 71 2.78 -2.59 -2.50
N ALA A 72 2.62 -1.52 -3.27
CA ALA A 72 2.93 -1.52 -4.68
C ALA A 72 4.44 -1.33 -4.88
N GLY A 73 5.00 -1.95 -5.91
CA GLY A 73 6.34 -1.67 -6.39
C GLY A 73 6.44 -0.31 -7.11
N VAL A 74 7.60 -0.02 -7.67
CA VAL A 74 7.79 1.21 -8.47
C VAL A 74 6.79 1.21 -9.63
N THR A 75 5.98 2.26 -9.67
CA THR A 75 4.90 2.44 -10.65
C THR A 75 5.12 3.75 -11.38
N PRO A 76 5.29 3.77 -12.71
CA PRO A 76 5.51 4.98 -13.50
C PRO A 76 4.24 5.85 -13.53
N THR A 77 4.02 6.61 -12.48
CA THR A 77 2.87 7.50 -12.33
C THR A 77 3.32 8.96 -12.29
N ARG A 78 2.39 9.88 -12.48
CA ARG A 78 2.63 11.31 -12.27
C ARG A 78 3.15 11.63 -10.86
N ALA A 79 2.85 10.80 -9.86
CA ALA A 79 3.38 10.98 -8.52
C ALA A 79 4.89 10.72 -8.48
N LEU A 80 5.38 9.67 -9.16
CA LEU A 80 6.79 9.34 -9.21
C LEU A 80 7.63 10.49 -9.79
N THR A 81 7.17 11.11 -10.88
CA THR A 81 7.86 12.26 -11.53
C THR A 81 7.89 13.51 -10.65
N LYS A 82 7.13 13.56 -9.55
CA LYS A 82 7.15 14.63 -8.56
C LYS A 82 8.04 14.34 -7.35
N ILE A 83 8.41 13.08 -7.15
CA ILE A 83 9.27 12.64 -6.06
C ILE A 83 10.74 12.85 -6.43
N THR A 84 11.13 12.54 -7.67
CA THR A 84 12.50 12.62 -8.12
C THR A 84 12.60 12.92 -9.61
N ASP A 85 13.58 13.75 -10.00
CA ASP A 85 13.91 13.98 -11.40
C ASP A 85 14.59 12.76 -12.05
N ARG A 86 15.05 11.81 -11.24
CA ARG A 86 15.69 10.55 -11.67
C ARG A 86 14.71 9.38 -11.78
N TRP A 87 13.44 9.66 -12.01
CA TRP A 87 12.38 8.63 -12.06
C TRP A 87 12.60 7.57 -13.16
N GLU A 88 13.24 7.94 -14.28
CA GLU A 88 13.57 7.01 -15.37
C GLU A 88 14.64 6.00 -14.93
N ASP A 89 15.66 6.46 -14.18
CA ASP A 89 16.67 5.59 -13.58
C ASP A 89 16.03 4.57 -12.63
N TRP A 90 15.09 5.02 -11.81
CA TRP A 90 14.37 4.14 -10.89
C TRP A 90 13.55 3.08 -11.63
N VAL A 91 12.84 3.49 -12.70
CA VAL A 91 12.07 2.56 -13.55
C VAL A 91 13.00 1.53 -14.20
N SER A 92 14.16 1.95 -14.73
CA SER A 92 15.14 1.05 -15.35
C SER A 92 15.70 0.06 -14.32
N ALA A 93 16.19 0.57 -13.19
CA ALA A 93 16.75 -0.27 -12.12
C ALA A 93 15.73 -1.27 -11.57
N THR A 94 14.46 -0.86 -11.49
CA THR A 94 13.37 -1.75 -11.07
C THR A 94 13.18 -2.88 -12.06
N LYS A 95 13.12 -2.60 -13.36
CA LYS A 95 13.00 -3.66 -14.39
C LYS A 95 14.14 -4.67 -14.33
N ASP A 96 15.34 -4.20 -14.03
CA ASP A 96 16.53 -5.07 -13.95
C ASP A 96 16.49 -5.99 -12.72
N ARG A 97 16.04 -5.47 -11.57
CA ARG A 97 15.99 -6.26 -10.32
C ARG A 97 14.71 -7.07 -10.16
N ASN A 98 13.59 -6.65 -10.77
CA ASN A 98 12.31 -7.32 -10.58
C ASN A 98 12.30 -8.69 -11.25
N PRO A 99 11.93 -9.78 -10.55
CA PRO A 99 11.86 -11.12 -11.16
C PRO A 99 10.96 -11.18 -12.38
N MET A 100 9.90 -10.36 -12.44
CA MET A 100 8.99 -10.29 -13.58
C MET A 100 9.43 -9.33 -14.69
N ARG A 101 10.64 -8.72 -14.56
CA ARG A 101 11.28 -7.86 -15.56
C ARG A 101 10.43 -6.66 -16.02
N ARG A 102 9.55 -6.21 -15.17
CA ARG A 102 8.73 -5.02 -15.40
C ARG A 102 8.48 -4.26 -14.09
N THR A 103 7.99 -3.05 -14.20
CA THR A 103 7.46 -2.26 -13.08
C THR A 103 6.03 -2.70 -12.73
N THR A 104 5.56 -2.32 -11.56
CA THR A 104 4.15 -2.45 -11.19
C THR A 104 3.29 -1.50 -12.03
N GLU A 105 2.12 -1.94 -12.41
CA GLU A 105 1.11 -1.17 -13.12
C GLU A 105 -0.11 -0.92 -12.21
N PRO A 106 -0.88 0.15 -12.43
CA PRO A 106 -2.11 0.41 -11.65
C PRO A 106 -3.10 -0.77 -11.67
N GLU A 107 -3.13 -1.51 -12.78
CA GLU A 107 -3.99 -2.67 -12.98
C GLU A 107 -3.62 -3.85 -12.06
N ASP A 108 -2.32 -4.02 -11.73
CA ASP A 108 -1.86 -5.01 -10.76
C ASP A 108 -2.42 -4.71 -9.37
N VAL A 109 -2.36 -3.42 -8.98
CA VAL A 109 -2.90 -2.95 -7.70
C VAL A 109 -4.42 -3.10 -7.68
N ALA A 110 -5.11 -2.75 -8.77
CA ALA A 110 -6.56 -2.91 -8.88
C ALA A 110 -6.98 -4.39 -8.78
N GLY A 111 -6.21 -5.30 -9.38
CA GLY A 111 -6.40 -6.75 -9.23
C GLY A 111 -6.27 -7.19 -7.78
N THR A 112 -5.27 -6.70 -7.06
CA THR A 112 -5.06 -6.99 -5.63
C THR A 112 -6.22 -6.46 -4.78
N VAL A 113 -6.70 -5.24 -5.05
CA VAL A 113 -7.90 -4.67 -4.39
C VAL A 113 -9.10 -5.58 -4.61
N LYS A 114 -9.34 -6.02 -5.85
CA LYS A 114 -10.43 -6.93 -6.18
C LYS A 114 -10.35 -8.23 -5.39
N LEU A 115 -9.18 -8.86 -5.31
CA LEU A 115 -8.98 -10.08 -4.52
C LEU A 115 -9.29 -9.88 -3.04
N LEU A 116 -8.88 -8.75 -2.46
CA LEU A 116 -9.14 -8.42 -1.06
C LEU A 116 -10.61 -8.06 -0.79
N MET A 117 -11.40 -7.77 -1.80
CA MET A 117 -12.85 -7.54 -1.68
C MET A 117 -13.67 -8.82 -1.69
N GLU A 118 -13.11 -9.94 -2.15
CA GLU A 118 -13.82 -11.22 -2.15
C GLU A 118 -14.07 -11.75 -0.72
N PRO A 119 -15.16 -12.48 -0.50
CA PRO A 119 -15.46 -13.08 0.81
C PRO A 119 -14.34 -13.99 1.34
N ASP A 120 -13.63 -14.67 0.46
CA ASP A 120 -12.52 -15.57 0.84
C ASP A 120 -11.34 -14.84 1.48
N ALA A 121 -11.28 -13.51 1.36
CA ALA A 121 -10.29 -12.64 2.00
C ALA A 121 -10.72 -12.14 3.39
N ASP A 122 -11.83 -12.60 3.94
CA ASP A 122 -12.39 -12.11 5.21
C ASP A 122 -11.44 -12.25 6.40
N PHE A 123 -10.51 -13.21 6.36
CA PHE A 123 -9.54 -13.43 7.42
C PHE A 123 -8.18 -12.75 7.19
N ILE A 124 -8.05 -11.96 6.13
CA ILE A 124 -6.86 -11.13 5.86
C ILE A 124 -7.07 -9.77 6.53
N ASN A 125 -6.35 -9.52 7.62
CA ASN A 125 -6.50 -8.29 8.40
C ASN A 125 -5.15 -7.83 8.98
N CYS A 126 -4.97 -6.54 9.22
CA CYS A 126 -3.76 -5.92 9.81
C CYS A 126 -2.47 -6.23 9.04
N SER A 127 -2.57 -6.57 7.76
CA SER A 127 -1.47 -7.11 6.95
C SER A 127 -0.95 -6.11 5.92
N ILE A 128 0.30 -6.31 5.50
CA ILE A 128 0.87 -5.68 4.31
C ILE A 128 0.86 -6.73 3.19
N ILE A 129 0.13 -6.46 2.13
CA ILE A 129 0.02 -7.31 0.95
C ILE A 129 0.95 -6.75 -0.12
N TYR A 130 1.92 -7.53 -0.54
CA TYR A 130 2.89 -7.12 -1.55
C TYR A 130 2.31 -7.35 -2.95
N CYS A 131 2.26 -6.28 -3.74
CA CYS A 131 1.82 -6.25 -5.13
C CYS A 131 2.91 -5.59 -5.98
N ASP A 132 4.05 -6.26 -6.09
CA ASP A 132 5.28 -5.69 -6.65
C ASP A 132 6.11 -6.68 -7.49
N GLY A 133 5.55 -7.84 -7.85
CA GLY A 133 6.23 -8.85 -8.64
C GLY A 133 7.48 -9.46 -7.96
N GLY A 134 7.61 -9.34 -6.63
CA GLY A 134 8.77 -9.80 -5.86
C GLY A 134 9.89 -8.77 -5.73
N GLU A 135 9.66 -7.52 -6.16
CA GLU A 135 10.64 -6.44 -6.14
C GLU A 135 11.26 -6.25 -4.75
N HIS A 136 10.44 -6.25 -3.69
CA HIS A 136 10.87 -6.03 -2.31
C HIS A 136 11.82 -7.11 -1.75
N ARG A 137 11.97 -8.24 -2.41
CA ARG A 137 12.87 -9.36 -2.04
C ARG A 137 14.03 -9.53 -3.00
N SER A 138 14.08 -8.74 -4.06
CA SER A 138 15.08 -8.88 -5.11
C SER A 138 16.23 -7.92 -4.88
N SER A 139 17.45 -8.41 -5.04
CA SER A 139 18.66 -7.59 -5.09
C SER A 139 19.03 -7.30 -6.54
N ALA A 140 19.57 -6.12 -6.80
CA ALA A 140 20.33 -5.90 -8.03
C ALA A 140 21.63 -6.72 -7.91
N ILE A 141 21.82 -7.68 -8.80
CA ILE A 141 23.06 -8.45 -8.92
C ILE A 141 23.93 -7.76 -9.96
#